data_2f65cf25b0b3c798cbdb7f2db01f7055
#
_entry.id   2f65cf25b0b3c798cbdb7f2db01f7055
#
_cell.length_a   1.000
_cell.length_b   1.000
_cell.length_c   1.000
_cell.angle_alpha   90.00
_cell.angle_beta   90.00
_cell.angle_gamma   90.00
#
_symmetry.space_group_name_H-M   'P 1'
#
loop_
_entity.id
_entity.type
_entity.pdbx_description
1 polymer ?
#
loop_
_entity_poly.entity_id
_entity_poly.type
_entity_poly.pdbx_seq_one_letter_code
_entity_poly.pdbx_strand_id
1 'polypeptide(L)'
;MNEMMQRDVQQHITVLGWLYIVCHALFLIVGGFVFLLLTGIGFGSGDAEAVRILPIVGISIGLLLVALPLPGLAAGYGLLTHKPWARVLAIVVGVLSLLNFPLGTIIGIYTFLVLMPQAAADYFATPAPA
;
A
#
# COMPACT_ATOMS: atom_id res chain seq x y z
N MET A 1 -21.48 23.36 -1.72
CA MET A 1 -20.89 22.40 -0.75
C MET A 1 -20.26 23.21 0.36
N ASN A 2 -20.62 22.96 1.60
CA ASN A 2 -20.11 23.79 2.67
C ASN A 2 -18.72 23.32 3.14
N GLU A 3 -18.04 24.16 3.90
CA GLU A 3 -16.68 23.93 4.36
C GLU A 3 -16.56 22.68 5.23
N MET A 4 -17.61 22.34 5.99
CA MET A 4 -17.62 21.18 6.86
C MET A 4 -17.50 19.88 6.04
N MET A 5 -18.22 19.79 4.93
CA MET A 5 -18.16 18.62 4.06
C MET A 5 -16.78 18.44 3.43
N GLN A 6 -16.15 19.54 3.01
CA GLN A 6 -14.79 19.50 2.48
C GLN A 6 -13.78 19.06 3.53
N ARG A 7 -13.93 19.53 4.76
CA ARG A 7 -13.05 19.12 5.87
C ARG A 7 -13.19 17.65 6.20
N ASP A 8 -14.42 17.14 6.16
CA ASP A 8 -14.66 15.71 6.40
C ASP A 8 -14.01 14.86 5.33
N VAL A 9 -14.15 15.24 4.07
CA VAL A 9 -13.50 14.54 2.94
C VAL A 9 -12.00 14.56 3.10
N GLN A 10 -11.41 15.71 3.40
CA GLN A 10 -9.98 15.85 3.60
C GLN A 10 -9.48 14.97 4.74
N GLN A 11 -10.22 14.93 5.85
CA GLN A 11 -9.86 14.11 7.00
C GLN A 11 -9.84 12.63 6.64
N HIS A 12 -10.87 12.14 5.95
CA HIS A 12 -10.94 10.74 5.55
C HIS A 12 -9.84 10.38 4.55
N ILE A 13 -9.54 11.27 3.61
CA ILE A 13 -8.46 11.04 2.65
C ILE A 13 -7.10 11.02 3.35
N THR A 14 -6.87 11.91 4.32
CA THR A 14 -5.65 11.92 5.10
C THR A 14 -5.49 10.64 5.91
N VAL A 15 -6.55 10.19 6.58
CA VAL A 15 -6.54 8.92 7.32
C VAL A 15 -6.25 7.75 6.39
N LEU A 16 -6.89 7.72 5.23
CA LEU A 16 -6.66 6.67 4.23
C LEU A 16 -5.21 6.67 3.74
N GLY A 17 -4.63 7.84 3.48
CA GLY A 17 -3.23 7.97 3.07
C GLY A 17 -2.27 7.41 4.10
N TRP A 18 -2.45 7.76 5.37
CA TRP A 18 -1.65 7.22 6.46
C TRP A 18 -1.84 5.71 6.62
N LEU A 19 -3.07 5.24 6.48
CA LEU A 19 -3.38 3.81 6.55
C LEU A 19 -2.62 3.04 5.47
N TYR A 20 -2.62 3.54 4.23
CA TYR A 20 -1.86 2.93 3.14
C TYR A 20 -0.36 2.90 3.44
N ILE A 21 0.20 4.01 3.89
CA ILE A 21 1.64 4.09 4.18
C ILE A 21 2.01 3.12 5.29
N VAL A 22 1.28 3.11 6.41
CA VAL A 22 1.58 2.25 7.55
C VAL A 22 1.45 0.79 7.17
N CYS A 23 0.35 0.40 6.52
CA CYS A 23 0.13 -0.99 6.16
C CYS A 23 1.17 -1.50 5.16
N HIS A 24 1.49 -0.70 4.15
CA HIS A 24 2.45 -1.13 3.14
C HIS A 24 3.89 -1.06 3.65
N ALA A 25 4.20 -0.13 4.55
CA ALA A 25 5.50 -0.11 5.22
C ALA A 25 5.69 -1.36 6.10
N LEU A 26 4.65 -1.79 6.82
CA LEU A 26 4.69 -3.03 7.58
C LEU A 26 4.93 -4.23 6.66
N PHE A 27 4.30 -4.26 5.49
CA PHE A 27 4.55 -5.30 4.50
C PHE A 27 6.01 -5.34 4.07
N LEU A 28 6.63 -4.18 3.85
CA LEU A 28 8.05 -4.10 3.52
C LEU A 28 8.93 -4.64 4.64
N ILE A 29 8.63 -4.29 5.88
CA ILE A 29 9.41 -4.76 7.04
C ILE A 29 9.30 -6.27 7.18
N VAL A 30 8.08 -6.82 7.08
CA VAL A 30 7.84 -8.26 7.16
C VAL A 30 8.52 -8.97 6.00
N GLY A 31 8.41 -8.43 4.78
CA GLY A 31 9.07 -8.99 3.60
C GLY A 31 10.57 -9.03 3.73
N GLY A 32 11.17 -7.95 4.21
CA GLY A 32 12.61 -7.91 4.48
C GLY A 32 13.05 -8.93 5.52
N PHE A 33 12.27 -9.07 6.59
CA PHE A 33 12.54 -10.05 7.64
C PHE A 33 12.46 -11.49 7.10
N VAL A 34 11.43 -11.81 6.33
CA VAL A 34 11.27 -13.13 5.70
C VAL A 34 12.45 -13.41 4.75
N PHE A 35 12.82 -12.42 3.95
CA PHE A 35 13.97 -12.55 3.05
C PHE A 35 15.25 -12.87 3.81
N LEU A 36 15.54 -12.15 4.90
CA LEU A 36 16.72 -12.38 5.72
C LEU A 36 16.67 -13.76 6.39
N LEU A 37 15.52 -14.19 6.87
CA LEU A 37 15.35 -15.52 7.46
C LEU A 37 15.65 -16.63 6.44
N LEU A 38 15.04 -16.56 5.26
CA LEU A 38 15.23 -17.59 4.24
C LEU A 38 16.67 -17.66 3.77
N THR A 39 17.32 -16.50 3.58
CA THR A 39 18.72 -16.44 3.17
C THR A 39 19.62 -16.98 4.27
N GLY A 40 19.37 -16.58 5.53
CA GLY A 40 20.14 -17.04 6.68
C GLY A 40 20.02 -18.54 6.90
N ILE A 41 18.81 -19.09 6.80
CA ILE A 41 18.59 -20.54 6.93
C ILE A 41 19.30 -21.28 5.80
N GLY A 42 19.21 -20.76 4.56
CA GLY A 42 19.89 -21.36 3.42
C GLY A 42 21.40 -21.49 3.62
N PHE A 43 22.06 -20.39 3.99
CA PHE A 43 23.49 -20.38 4.21
C PHE A 43 23.90 -21.12 5.48
N GLY A 44 23.06 -21.12 6.52
CA GLY A 44 23.36 -21.77 7.80
C GLY A 44 23.09 -23.27 7.85
N SER A 45 22.36 -23.81 6.87
CA SER A 45 21.97 -25.23 6.88
C SER A 45 23.11 -26.21 6.63
N GLY A 46 24.16 -25.76 5.95
CA GLY A 46 25.27 -26.62 5.52
C GLY A 46 24.91 -27.55 4.37
N ASP A 47 23.70 -27.51 3.87
CA ASP A 47 23.24 -28.31 2.72
C ASP A 47 23.52 -27.54 1.42
N ALA A 48 24.28 -28.17 0.52
CA ALA A 48 24.66 -27.55 -0.77
C ALA A 48 23.45 -27.18 -1.60
N GLU A 49 22.40 -27.99 -1.56
CA GLU A 49 21.16 -27.72 -2.32
C GLU A 49 20.40 -26.54 -1.72
N ALA A 50 20.29 -26.48 -0.38
CA ALA A 50 19.66 -25.36 0.29
C ALA A 50 20.39 -24.04 0.07
N VAL A 51 21.72 -24.05 0.10
CA VAL A 51 22.54 -22.86 -0.18
C VAL A 51 22.31 -22.36 -1.61
N ARG A 52 22.03 -23.27 -2.53
CA ARG A 52 21.80 -22.95 -3.93
C ARG A 52 20.38 -22.46 -4.21
N ILE A 53 19.37 -23.10 -3.60
CA ILE A 53 17.95 -22.87 -3.92
C ILE A 53 17.33 -21.77 -3.07
N LEU A 54 17.59 -21.76 -1.74
CA LEU A 54 16.94 -20.84 -0.83
C LEU A 54 17.23 -19.36 -1.12
N PRO A 55 18.45 -18.94 -1.50
CA PRO A 55 18.66 -17.55 -1.89
C PRO A 55 17.90 -17.14 -3.14
N ILE A 56 17.77 -18.05 -4.12
CA ILE A 56 17.00 -17.77 -5.33
C ILE A 56 15.53 -17.58 -4.99
N VAL A 57 14.96 -18.46 -4.19
CA VAL A 57 13.57 -18.35 -3.71
C VAL A 57 13.41 -17.08 -2.88
N GLY A 58 14.35 -16.79 -1.99
CA GLY A 58 14.33 -15.60 -1.15
C GLY A 58 14.37 -14.31 -1.97
N ILE A 59 15.21 -14.23 -2.98
CA ILE A 59 15.27 -13.07 -3.88
C ILE A 59 13.95 -12.91 -4.64
N SER A 60 13.40 -14.01 -5.17
CA SER A 60 12.13 -13.96 -5.93
C SER A 60 10.98 -13.49 -5.04
N ILE A 61 10.84 -14.05 -3.85
CA ILE A 61 9.82 -13.65 -2.88
C ILE A 61 10.07 -12.23 -2.40
N GLY A 62 11.32 -11.87 -2.12
CA GLY A 62 11.71 -10.54 -1.67
C GLY A 62 11.36 -9.46 -2.70
N LEU A 63 11.66 -9.71 -3.98
CA LEU A 63 11.28 -8.78 -5.05
C LEU A 63 9.78 -8.59 -5.12
N LEU A 64 9.02 -9.68 -4.99
CA LEU A 64 7.57 -9.61 -5.01
C LEU A 64 7.04 -8.82 -3.80
N LEU A 65 7.57 -9.10 -2.61
CA LEU A 65 7.15 -8.43 -1.36
C LEU A 65 7.55 -6.95 -1.32
N VAL A 66 8.57 -6.56 -2.04
CA VAL A 66 8.94 -5.14 -2.19
C VAL A 66 8.11 -4.47 -3.29
N ALA A 67 7.91 -5.15 -4.41
CA ALA A 67 7.18 -4.60 -5.55
C ALA A 67 5.69 -4.39 -5.25
N LEU A 68 5.06 -5.33 -4.54
CA LEU A 68 3.62 -5.26 -4.24
C LEU A 68 3.23 -4.03 -3.39
N PRO A 69 3.96 -3.68 -2.32
CA PRO A 69 3.58 -2.51 -1.51
C PRO A 69 3.96 -1.18 -2.12
N LEU A 70 4.83 -1.12 -3.13
CA LEU A 70 5.25 0.15 -3.71
C LEU A 70 4.08 0.98 -4.27
N PRO A 71 3.14 0.42 -5.06
CA PRO A 71 1.99 1.19 -5.52
C PRO A 71 1.14 1.72 -4.36
N GLY A 72 0.98 0.95 -3.29
CA GLY A 72 0.25 1.38 -2.10
C GLY A 72 0.92 2.52 -1.37
N LEU A 73 2.24 2.47 -1.24
CA LEU A 73 3.02 3.57 -0.65
C LEU A 73 2.92 4.83 -1.50
N ALA A 74 3.02 4.68 -2.82
CA ALA A 74 2.87 5.80 -3.75
C ALA A 74 1.47 6.42 -3.65
N ALA A 75 0.43 5.57 -3.59
CA ALA A 75 -0.94 6.03 -3.42
C ALA A 75 -1.12 6.78 -2.09
N GLY A 76 -0.60 6.24 -1.00
CA GLY A 76 -0.66 6.89 0.31
C GLY A 76 0.02 8.25 0.30
N TYR A 77 1.21 8.32 -0.24
CA TYR A 77 1.92 9.59 -0.39
C TYR A 77 1.12 10.59 -1.23
N GLY A 78 0.59 10.15 -2.37
CA GLY A 78 -0.20 11.01 -3.24
C GLY A 78 -1.49 11.49 -2.58
N LEU A 79 -2.14 10.65 -1.78
CA LEU A 79 -3.34 11.04 -1.02
C LEU A 79 -3.00 12.12 0.01
N LEU A 80 -1.87 11.99 0.70
CA LEU A 80 -1.44 12.97 1.71
C LEU A 80 -1.00 14.28 1.08
N THR A 81 -0.45 14.25 -0.13
CA THR A 81 0.03 15.44 -0.83
C THR A 81 -0.97 16.01 -1.84
N HIS A 82 -2.21 15.52 -1.82
CA HIS A 82 -3.29 16.04 -2.67
C HIS A 82 -2.97 15.92 -4.16
N LYS A 83 -2.45 14.77 -4.59
CA LYS A 83 -2.13 14.55 -6.00
C LYS A 83 -3.34 13.96 -6.73
N PRO A 84 -3.76 14.51 -7.89
CA PRO A 84 -4.94 14.01 -8.61
C PRO A 84 -4.83 12.56 -9.05
N TRP A 85 -3.63 12.11 -9.44
CA TRP A 85 -3.40 10.72 -9.85
C TRP A 85 -3.54 9.72 -8.71
N ALA A 86 -3.38 10.19 -7.46
CA ALA A 86 -3.43 9.32 -6.29
C ALA A 86 -4.80 8.68 -6.11
N ARG A 87 -5.87 9.39 -6.44
CA ARG A 87 -7.22 8.86 -6.36
C ARG A 87 -7.38 7.60 -7.21
N VAL A 88 -6.96 7.67 -8.46
CA VAL A 88 -7.03 6.53 -9.39
C VAL A 88 -6.13 5.39 -8.91
N LEU A 89 -4.89 5.71 -8.55
CA LEU A 89 -3.95 4.70 -8.07
C LEU A 89 -4.46 4.01 -6.80
N ALA A 90 -5.00 4.77 -5.84
CA ALA A 90 -5.54 4.22 -4.61
C ALA A 90 -6.76 3.32 -4.87
N ILE A 91 -7.62 3.68 -5.82
CA ILE A 91 -8.75 2.83 -6.20
C ILE A 91 -8.24 1.51 -6.78
N VAL A 92 -7.25 1.56 -7.67
CA VAL A 92 -6.65 0.35 -8.24
C VAL A 92 -6.02 -0.52 -7.15
N VAL A 93 -5.25 0.07 -6.25
CA VAL A 93 -4.64 -0.64 -5.12
C VAL A 93 -5.73 -1.21 -4.20
N GLY A 94 -6.81 -0.46 -3.99
CA GLY A 94 -7.95 -0.91 -3.19
C GLY A 94 -8.61 -2.15 -3.79
N VAL A 95 -8.80 -2.19 -5.11
CA VAL A 95 -9.32 -3.38 -5.80
C VAL A 95 -8.40 -4.57 -5.58
N LEU A 96 -7.10 -4.38 -5.75
CA LEU A 96 -6.12 -5.43 -5.51
C LEU A 96 -6.12 -5.88 -4.04
N SER A 97 -6.32 -4.94 -3.13
CA SER A 97 -6.37 -5.24 -1.70
C SER A 97 -7.58 -6.10 -1.32
N LEU A 98 -8.69 -6.00 -2.06
CA LEU A 98 -9.86 -6.83 -1.81
C LEU A 98 -9.55 -8.32 -1.89
N LEU A 99 -8.53 -8.71 -2.65
CA LEU A 99 -8.09 -10.08 -2.76
C LEU A 99 -7.38 -10.58 -1.50
N ASN A 100 -6.93 -9.68 -0.65
CA ASN A 100 -6.16 -10.00 0.57
C ASN A 100 -7.06 -9.95 1.81
N PHE A 101 -7.99 -10.90 1.88
CA PHE A 101 -8.92 -11.03 3.01
C PHE A 101 -8.17 -11.42 4.30
N PRO A 102 -8.52 -10.92 5.51
CA PRO A 102 -9.62 -9.97 5.76
C PRO A 102 -9.21 -8.49 5.77
N LEU A 103 -7.94 -8.17 6.04
CA LEU A 103 -7.48 -6.80 6.23
C LEU A 103 -7.54 -5.99 4.94
N GLY A 104 -7.09 -6.60 3.83
CA GLY A 104 -7.10 -5.94 2.53
C GLY A 104 -8.52 -5.63 2.05
N THR A 105 -9.47 -6.52 2.36
CA THR A 105 -10.88 -6.29 2.03
C THR A 105 -11.42 -5.06 2.76
N ILE A 106 -11.12 -4.92 4.05
CA ILE A 106 -11.54 -3.75 4.84
C ILE A 106 -10.94 -2.47 4.27
N ILE A 107 -9.65 -2.48 3.95
CA ILE A 107 -8.96 -1.34 3.37
C ILE A 107 -9.54 -1.00 2.00
N GLY A 108 -9.80 -2.00 1.17
CA GLY A 108 -10.39 -1.83 -0.16
C GLY A 108 -11.77 -1.21 -0.10
N ILE A 109 -12.64 -1.72 0.77
CA ILE A 109 -13.99 -1.18 0.97
C ILE A 109 -13.91 0.26 1.46
N TYR A 110 -13.06 0.54 2.45
CA TYR A 110 -12.87 1.90 2.96
C TYR A 110 -12.38 2.84 1.87
N THR A 111 -11.45 2.38 1.02
CA THR A 111 -10.96 3.14 -0.13
C THR A 111 -12.09 3.53 -1.07
N PHE A 112 -12.98 2.59 -1.40
CA PHE A 112 -14.12 2.88 -2.26
C PHE A 112 -15.08 3.87 -1.61
N LEU A 113 -15.37 3.70 -0.32
CA LEU A 113 -16.28 4.60 0.39
C LEU A 113 -15.73 6.03 0.45
N VAL A 114 -14.42 6.19 0.53
CA VAL A 114 -13.79 7.52 0.63
C VAL A 114 -13.58 8.15 -0.75
N LEU A 115 -13.14 7.38 -1.75
CA LEU A 115 -12.65 7.93 -3.01
C LEU A 115 -13.65 7.90 -4.16
N MET A 116 -14.68 7.06 -4.11
CA MET A 116 -15.69 7.00 -5.15
C MET A 116 -16.70 8.17 -5.13
N PRO A 117 -17.08 8.75 -3.98
CA PRO A 117 -18.03 9.84 -3.96
C PRO A 117 -17.56 11.05 -4.75
N GLN A 118 -18.52 11.83 -5.29
CA GLN A 118 -18.24 13.04 -6.07
C GLN A 118 -17.43 14.07 -5.26
N ALA A 119 -17.64 14.14 -3.95
CA ALA A 119 -16.90 15.04 -3.08
C ALA A 119 -15.39 14.76 -3.12
N ALA A 120 -14.98 13.48 -3.18
CA ALA A 120 -13.57 13.12 -3.31
C ALA A 120 -13.04 13.48 -4.69
N ALA A 121 -13.83 13.25 -5.75
CA ALA A 121 -13.43 13.67 -7.09
C ALA A 121 -13.19 15.17 -7.17
N ASP A 122 -14.06 15.95 -6.57
CA ASP A 122 -13.92 17.40 -6.52
C ASP A 122 -12.71 17.84 -5.70
N TYR A 123 -12.44 17.14 -4.61
CA TYR A 123 -11.25 17.39 -3.78
C TYR A 123 -9.96 17.28 -4.60
N PHE A 124 -9.82 16.22 -5.40
CA PHE A 124 -8.61 16.01 -6.20
C PHE A 124 -8.59 16.85 -7.49
N ALA A 125 -9.74 17.32 -7.94
CA ALA A 125 -9.81 18.22 -9.09
C ALA A 125 -9.35 19.65 -8.75
N THR A 126 -9.44 20.03 -7.48
CA THR A 126 -8.97 21.35 -7.01
C THR A 126 -7.48 21.29 -6.73
N PRO A 127 -6.67 22.28 -7.21
CA PRO A 127 -5.25 22.30 -6.89
C PRO A 127 -5.02 22.35 -5.38
N ALA A 128 -3.92 21.73 -4.94
CA ALA A 128 -3.54 21.76 -3.54
C ALA A 128 -3.26 23.21 -3.13
N PRO A 129 -3.68 23.62 -1.91
CA PRO A 129 -3.35 24.95 -1.42
C PRO A 129 -1.83 25.11 -1.27
N ALA A 130 -1.34 26.26 -1.66
CA ALA A 130 0.08 26.59 -1.63
C ALA A 130 0.61 26.65 -0.20
#